data_f58c9385df7ce7b88cea92d766e3cd41
#
_entry.id   f58c9385df7ce7b88cea92d766e3cd41
#
_cell.length_a   1.000
_cell.length_b   1.000
_cell.length_c   1.000
_cell.angle_alpha   90.00
_cell.angle_beta   90.00
_cell.angle_gamma   90.00
#
_symmetry.space_group_name_H-M   'P 1'
#
loop_
_entity.id
_entity.type
_entity.pdbx_description
1 polymer ?
#
loop_
_entity_poly.entity_id
_entity_poly.type
_entity_poly.pdbx_seq_one_letter_code
_entity_poly.pdbx_strand_id
1 'polypeptide(L)'
;EIIGDVTKAQVSIPASTVSRIKNETTAALTVSAPIADVTIPNAALDTLSQGGGTLDVVAEQVEQGIALTLTAGGKAVENVPGGVILAVPAADAGPGTVAVLVHKDGTRETIRKSVVENGAVNIPLSGSATVEIVDNSKRFADVADTDWSSDAVAFASAHELFSGTSETTFSPNQSMSRGMLATVLYSLEGRPDQTLTLPDLTD
;
A
#
# COMPACT_ATOMS: atom_id res chain seq x y z
N GLU A 1 -10.77 27.84 11.66
CA GLU A 1 -9.61 27.88 10.74
C GLU A 1 -8.45 27.17 11.46
N ILE A 2 -7.98 26.03 10.90
CA ILE A 2 -6.82 25.31 11.47
C ILE A 2 -5.58 26.04 10.95
N ILE A 3 -4.91 26.77 11.82
CA ILE A 3 -3.66 27.47 11.52
C ILE A 3 -2.51 26.60 12.03
N GLY A 4 -1.91 25.83 11.16
CA GLY A 4 -0.76 24.94 11.43
C GLY A 4 -0.84 23.62 10.67
N ASP A 5 0.29 22.95 10.53
CA ASP A 5 0.35 21.61 9.92
C ASP A 5 -0.33 20.59 10.84
N VAL A 6 -1.31 19.87 10.29
CA VAL A 6 -1.99 18.80 11.02
C VAL A 6 -1.06 17.60 11.04
N THR A 7 -0.49 17.32 12.20
CA THR A 7 0.43 16.17 12.39
C THR A 7 -0.27 14.91 12.90
N LYS A 8 -1.52 15.03 13.34
CA LYS A 8 -2.33 13.93 13.85
C LYS A 8 -3.81 14.16 13.60
N ALA A 9 -4.48 13.12 13.10
CA ALA A 9 -5.92 13.05 12.97
C ALA A 9 -6.44 11.79 13.68
N GLN A 10 -7.51 11.93 14.45
CA GLN A 10 -8.16 10.82 15.14
C GLN A 10 -9.66 10.91 14.99
N VAL A 11 -10.28 9.79 14.64
CA VAL A 11 -11.73 9.65 14.55
C VAL A 11 -12.16 8.41 15.31
N SER A 12 -13.15 8.56 16.20
CA SER A 12 -13.75 7.46 16.96
C SER A 12 -15.17 7.21 16.45
N ILE A 13 -15.44 6.01 15.97
CA ILE A 13 -16.70 5.61 15.36
C ILE A 13 -17.38 4.57 16.25
N PRO A 14 -18.61 4.81 16.75
CA PRO A 14 -19.32 3.84 17.58
C PRO A 14 -19.53 2.52 16.84
N ALA A 15 -19.44 1.39 17.55
CA ALA A 15 -19.66 0.06 16.99
C ALA A 15 -21.02 -0.09 16.31
N SER A 16 -22.07 0.57 16.86
CA SER A 16 -23.40 0.59 16.25
C SER A 16 -23.42 1.22 14.86
N THR A 17 -22.63 2.27 14.64
CA THR A 17 -22.48 2.92 13.33
C THR A 17 -21.73 2.01 12.36
N VAL A 18 -20.63 1.40 12.78
CA VAL A 18 -19.86 0.44 11.97
C VAL A 18 -20.75 -0.74 11.54
N SER A 19 -21.47 -1.33 12.49
CA SER A 19 -22.40 -2.44 12.23
C SER A 19 -23.54 -2.05 11.27
N ARG A 20 -24.04 -0.82 11.38
CA ARG A 20 -25.10 -0.32 10.50
C ARG A 20 -24.60 -0.14 9.08
N ILE A 21 -23.43 0.49 8.89
CA ILE A 21 -22.83 0.64 7.55
C ILE A 21 -22.60 -0.72 6.93
N LYS A 22 -22.04 -1.68 7.68
CA LYS A 22 -21.79 -3.05 7.21
C LYS A 22 -23.05 -3.76 6.77
N ASN A 23 -24.14 -3.69 7.57
CA ASN A 23 -25.33 -4.51 7.36
C ASN A 23 -26.34 -3.87 6.40
N GLU A 24 -26.40 -2.55 6.33
CA GLU A 24 -27.39 -1.82 5.55
C GLU A 24 -26.85 -1.31 4.20
N THR A 25 -25.54 -1.40 3.97
CA THR A 25 -24.90 -0.88 2.75
C THR A 25 -23.78 -1.81 2.27
N THR A 26 -23.34 -1.60 1.04
CA THR A 26 -22.10 -2.18 0.47
C THR A 26 -20.98 -1.14 0.41
N ALA A 27 -21.21 0.07 0.96
CA ALA A 27 -20.28 1.17 0.88
C ALA A 27 -19.05 0.96 1.75
N ALA A 28 -17.92 1.48 1.30
CA ALA A 28 -16.74 1.63 2.14
C ALA A 28 -16.94 2.78 3.15
N LEU A 29 -16.24 2.72 4.27
CA LEU A 29 -16.14 3.80 5.24
C LEU A 29 -14.85 4.58 4.95
N THR A 30 -14.96 5.88 4.64
CA THR A 30 -13.79 6.74 4.46
C THR A 30 -13.71 7.76 5.58
N VAL A 31 -12.55 7.84 6.20
CA VAL A 31 -12.17 8.87 7.17
C VAL A 31 -11.20 9.80 6.49
N SER A 32 -11.61 11.05 6.24
CA SER A 32 -10.79 12.05 5.53
C SER A 32 -10.18 13.05 6.50
N ALA A 33 -8.89 13.28 6.37
CA ALA A 33 -8.14 14.28 7.12
C ALA A 33 -7.03 14.90 6.27
N PRO A 34 -6.56 16.12 6.59
CA PRO A 34 -5.51 16.77 5.80
C PRO A 34 -4.21 15.98 5.67
N ILE A 35 -3.90 15.12 6.64
CA ILE A 35 -2.69 14.29 6.66
C ILE A 35 -2.82 13.02 5.82
N ALA A 36 -4.01 12.42 5.79
CA ALA A 36 -4.29 11.22 4.99
C ALA A 36 -5.79 10.90 4.99
N ASP A 37 -6.25 10.24 3.95
CA ASP A 37 -7.55 9.59 3.91
C ASP A 37 -7.40 8.09 4.20
N VAL A 38 -8.30 7.55 5.03
CA VAL A 38 -8.34 6.11 5.34
C VAL A 38 -9.64 5.53 4.83
N THR A 39 -9.56 4.65 3.84
CA THR A 39 -10.73 3.95 3.31
C THR A 39 -10.75 2.51 3.78
N ILE A 40 -11.83 2.14 4.45
CA ILE A 40 -12.08 0.81 5.00
C ILE A 40 -13.18 0.16 4.16
N PRO A 41 -12.86 -0.86 3.34
CA PRO A 41 -13.86 -1.58 2.55
C PRO A 41 -14.93 -2.22 3.43
N ASN A 42 -16.17 -2.35 2.92
CA ASN A 42 -17.27 -2.96 3.67
C ASN A 42 -16.93 -4.36 4.23
N ALA A 43 -16.22 -5.18 3.44
CA ALA A 43 -15.76 -6.50 3.89
C ALA A 43 -14.86 -6.45 5.12
N ALA A 44 -14.05 -5.41 5.25
CA ALA A 44 -13.15 -5.19 6.39
C ALA A 44 -13.90 -4.79 7.68
N LEU A 45 -15.07 -4.13 7.53
CA LEU A 45 -15.90 -3.70 8.66
C LEU A 45 -16.43 -4.88 9.48
N ASP A 46 -16.50 -6.07 8.91
CA ASP A 46 -16.92 -7.28 9.65
C ASP A 46 -15.99 -7.57 10.83
N THR A 47 -14.71 -7.66 10.57
CA THR A 47 -13.69 -7.89 11.63
C THR A 47 -13.65 -6.73 12.63
N LEU A 48 -13.74 -5.50 12.14
CA LEU A 48 -13.68 -4.31 12.99
C LEU A 48 -14.91 -4.14 13.88
N SER A 49 -16.07 -4.63 13.45
CA SER A 49 -17.32 -4.60 14.24
C SER A 49 -17.35 -5.66 15.35
N GLN A 50 -16.63 -6.78 15.19
CA GLN A 50 -16.62 -7.89 16.15
C GLN A 50 -15.84 -7.55 17.44
N GLY A 51 -14.97 -6.55 17.42
CA GLY A 51 -14.19 -6.12 18.58
C GLY A 51 -15.02 -5.53 19.72
N GLY A 52 -16.28 -5.18 19.48
CA GLY A 52 -17.13 -4.41 20.40
C GLY A 52 -16.55 -3.04 20.74
N GLY A 53 -17.37 -2.09 21.15
CA GLY A 53 -16.90 -0.73 21.48
C GLY A 53 -16.69 0.16 20.25
N THR A 54 -15.81 1.16 20.37
CA THR A 54 -15.50 2.09 19.27
C THR A 54 -14.45 1.54 18.31
N LEU A 55 -14.59 1.90 17.04
CA LEU A 55 -13.50 1.85 16.06
C LEU A 55 -12.78 3.19 16.09
N ASP A 56 -11.53 3.20 16.51
CA ASP A 56 -10.70 4.40 16.43
C ASP A 56 -9.74 4.27 15.25
N VAL A 57 -9.71 5.30 14.41
CA VAL A 57 -8.81 5.45 13.28
C VAL A 57 -7.92 6.65 13.57
N VAL A 58 -6.62 6.41 13.64
CA VAL A 58 -5.60 7.43 13.91
C VAL A 58 -4.59 7.44 12.81
N ALA A 59 -4.41 8.59 12.15
CA ALA A 59 -3.29 8.86 11.26
C ALA A 59 -2.40 9.90 11.92
N GLU A 60 -1.11 9.63 12.04
CA GLU A 60 -0.16 10.49 12.73
C GLU A 60 1.16 10.57 11.96
N GLN A 61 1.68 11.79 11.79
CA GLN A 61 3.02 11.99 11.26
C GLN A 61 4.05 11.59 12.32
N VAL A 62 4.94 10.69 11.96
CA VAL A 62 6.03 10.22 12.79
C VAL A 62 7.37 10.55 12.13
N GLU A 63 8.48 10.37 12.83
CA GLU A 63 9.81 10.68 12.31
C GLU A 63 10.12 9.97 10.98
N GLN A 64 9.61 8.75 10.81
CA GLN A 64 9.84 7.91 9.62
C GLN A 64 8.62 7.80 8.70
N GLY A 65 7.74 8.83 8.64
CA GLY A 65 6.61 8.84 7.73
C GLY A 65 5.26 9.01 8.40
N ILE A 66 4.27 8.19 8.04
CA ILE A 66 2.90 8.23 8.57
C ILE A 66 2.55 6.91 9.23
N ALA A 67 2.12 6.97 10.49
CA ALA A 67 1.59 5.84 11.23
C ALA A 67 0.06 5.82 11.13
N LEU A 68 -0.51 4.74 10.60
CA LEU A 68 -1.91 4.39 10.71
C LEU A 68 -2.10 3.45 11.89
N THR A 69 -2.95 3.82 12.83
CA THR A 69 -3.35 2.95 13.94
C THR A 69 -4.86 2.73 13.91
N LEU A 70 -5.25 1.48 13.87
CA LEU A 70 -6.64 1.03 13.98
C LEU A 70 -6.83 0.32 15.30
N THR A 71 -7.86 0.70 16.06
CA THR A 71 -8.26 -0.03 17.27
C THR A 71 -9.75 -0.32 17.25
N ALA A 72 -10.12 -1.53 17.65
CA ALA A 72 -11.52 -1.93 17.80
C ALA A 72 -11.77 -2.37 19.25
N GLY A 73 -12.68 -1.69 19.94
CA GLY A 73 -12.92 -1.93 21.36
C GLY A 73 -11.67 -1.76 22.24
N GLY A 74 -10.80 -0.81 21.89
CA GLY A 74 -9.55 -0.51 22.60
C GLY A 74 -8.39 -1.50 22.32
N LYS A 75 -8.56 -2.45 21.40
CA LYS A 75 -7.52 -3.39 21.00
C LYS A 75 -6.95 -3.01 19.63
N ALA A 76 -5.63 -3.01 19.51
CA ALA A 76 -4.97 -2.76 18.22
C ALA A 76 -5.36 -3.83 17.19
N VAL A 77 -5.60 -3.39 15.95
CA VAL A 77 -5.93 -4.25 14.82
C VAL A 77 -4.79 -4.19 13.81
N GLU A 78 -3.98 -5.23 13.79
CA GLU A 78 -2.82 -5.33 12.89
C GLU A 78 -3.16 -6.04 11.57
N ASN A 79 -4.24 -6.82 11.55
CA ASN A 79 -4.68 -7.51 10.35
C ASN A 79 -6.20 -7.45 10.20
N VAL A 80 -6.63 -6.90 9.08
CA VAL A 80 -8.04 -6.77 8.68
C VAL A 80 -8.23 -7.52 7.37
N PRO A 81 -9.01 -8.60 7.32
CA PRO A 81 -9.34 -9.27 6.07
C PRO A 81 -9.94 -8.29 5.06
N GLY A 82 -9.42 -8.27 3.83
CA GLY A 82 -9.79 -7.28 2.83
C GLY A 82 -8.99 -5.97 2.88
N GLY A 83 -8.17 -5.79 3.93
CA GLY A 83 -7.27 -4.65 4.06
C GLY A 83 -7.97 -3.30 4.23
N VAL A 84 -7.17 -2.27 4.28
CA VAL A 84 -7.57 -0.86 4.25
C VAL A 84 -6.70 -0.11 3.24
N ILE A 85 -7.17 1.03 2.75
CA ILE A 85 -6.38 1.89 1.86
C ILE A 85 -6.07 3.18 2.61
N LEU A 86 -4.78 3.49 2.74
CA LEU A 86 -4.28 4.76 3.22
C LEU A 86 -3.90 5.61 2.01
N ALA A 87 -4.55 6.75 1.81
CA ALA A 87 -4.21 7.70 0.75
C ALA A 87 -3.52 8.91 1.37
N VAL A 88 -2.24 9.08 1.05
CA VAL A 88 -1.40 10.17 1.59
C VAL A 88 -1.19 11.22 0.52
N PRO A 89 -1.56 12.50 0.76
CA PRO A 89 -1.30 13.58 -0.17
C PRO A 89 0.18 13.69 -0.53
N ALA A 90 0.48 13.72 -1.82
CA ALA A 90 1.84 13.80 -2.35
C ALA A 90 1.82 14.49 -3.73
N ALA A 91 1.78 15.82 -3.72
CA ALA A 91 1.62 16.62 -4.94
C ALA A 91 2.77 16.44 -5.94
N ASP A 92 3.98 16.18 -5.45
CA ASP A 92 5.19 16.00 -6.27
C ASP A 92 5.49 14.52 -6.59
N ALA A 93 4.56 13.62 -6.28
CA ALA A 93 4.75 12.20 -6.54
C ALA A 93 4.77 11.89 -8.04
N GLY A 94 5.78 11.14 -8.46
CA GLY A 94 5.99 10.70 -9.84
C GLY A 94 5.95 9.17 -10.00
N PRO A 95 6.25 8.67 -11.21
CA PRO A 95 6.24 7.23 -11.50
C PRO A 95 7.16 6.38 -10.61
N GLY A 96 8.26 6.99 -10.11
CA GLY A 96 9.21 6.34 -9.20
C GLY A 96 8.83 6.43 -7.72
N THR A 97 7.73 7.09 -7.39
CA THR A 97 7.27 7.22 -6.00
C THR A 97 6.60 5.94 -5.54
N VAL A 98 7.02 5.44 -4.38
CA VAL A 98 6.53 4.19 -3.80
C VAL A 98 6.35 4.35 -2.29
N ALA A 99 5.41 3.62 -1.73
CA ALA A 99 5.30 3.49 -0.28
C ALA A 99 6.15 2.32 0.24
N VAL A 100 6.77 2.53 1.38
CA VAL A 100 7.60 1.56 2.10
C VAL A 100 6.99 1.31 3.46
N LEU A 101 6.72 0.05 3.78
CA LEU A 101 6.32 -0.38 5.12
C LEU A 101 7.54 -0.35 6.03
N VAL A 102 7.40 0.31 7.18
CA VAL A 102 8.45 0.37 8.22
C VAL A 102 8.03 -0.55 9.36
N HIS A 103 8.76 -1.64 9.55
CA HIS A 103 8.50 -2.60 10.62
C HIS A 103 9.01 -2.09 11.97
N LYS A 104 8.49 -2.68 13.06
CA LYS A 104 8.88 -2.31 14.44
C LYS A 104 10.37 -2.54 14.76
N ASP A 105 11.01 -3.44 14.03
CA ASP A 105 12.44 -3.74 14.13
C ASP A 105 13.32 -2.82 13.25
N GLY A 106 12.69 -1.86 12.54
CA GLY A 106 13.36 -0.93 11.64
C GLY A 106 13.60 -1.48 10.24
N THR A 107 13.23 -2.73 9.95
CA THR A 107 13.30 -3.25 8.58
C THR A 107 12.26 -2.58 7.68
N ARG A 108 12.55 -2.52 6.39
CA ARG A 108 11.79 -1.77 5.39
C ARG A 108 11.38 -2.70 4.25
N GLU A 109 10.13 -2.63 3.84
CA GLU A 109 9.59 -3.44 2.76
C GLU A 109 8.82 -2.55 1.77
N THR A 110 9.12 -2.68 0.48
CA THR A 110 8.43 -1.95 -0.58
C THR A 110 7.00 -2.46 -0.75
N ILE A 111 6.03 -1.56 -0.62
CA ILE A 111 4.62 -1.87 -0.89
C ILE A 111 4.39 -1.80 -2.39
N ARG A 112 4.59 -2.91 -3.09
CA ARG A 112 4.55 -3.03 -4.56
C ARG A 112 3.22 -2.63 -5.19
N LYS A 113 2.14 -2.67 -4.43
CA LYS A 113 0.78 -2.30 -4.86
C LYS A 113 0.42 -0.84 -4.52
N SER A 114 1.36 -0.04 -4.01
CA SER A 114 1.12 1.39 -3.84
C SER A 114 1.05 2.08 -5.21
N VAL A 115 0.13 3.04 -5.37
CA VAL A 115 -0.09 3.72 -6.65
C VAL A 115 -0.30 5.21 -6.43
N VAL A 116 0.36 6.02 -7.25
CA VAL A 116 0.12 7.47 -7.29
C VAL A 116 -1.10 7.76 -8.14
N GLU A 117 -2.13 8.32 -7.54
CA GLU A 117 -3.37 8.68 -8.22
C GLU A 117 -4.00 9.92 -7.57
N ASN A 118 -4.48 10.85 -8.40
CA ASN A 118 -5.16 12.08 -7.97
C ASN A 118 -4.37 12.93 -6.96
N GLY A 119 -3.03 12.98 -7.08
CA GLY A 119 -2.16 13.76 -6.19
C GLY A 119 -1.94 13.14 -4.80
N ALA A 120 -2.24 11.86 -4.65
CA ALA A 120 -1.99 11.09 -3.44
C ALA A 120 -1.34 9.75 -3.76
N VAL A 121 -0.61 9.18 -2.81
CA VAL A 121 -0.14 7.79 -2.85
C VAL A 121 -1.17 6.92 -2.15
N ASN A 122 -1.83 6.05 -2.90
CA ASN A 122 -2.78 5.06 -2.39
C ASN A 122 -2.02 3.81 -1.97
N ILE A 123 -2.11 3.47 -0.70
CA ILE A 123 -1.30 2.44 -0.04
C ILE A 123 -2.22 1.36 0.53
N PRO A 124 -2.29 0.18 -0.08
CA PRO A 124 -3.03 -0.95 0.49
C PRO A 124 -2.27 -1.50 1.70
N LEU A 125 -2.94 -1.59 2.84
CA LEU A 125 -2.41 -2.07 4.11
C LEU A 125 -3.28 -3.19 4.66
N SER A 126 -2.66 -4.13 5.37
CA SER A 126 -3.41 -5.20 6.06
C SER A 126 -4.11 -4.71 7.33
N GLY A 127 -3.69 -3.57 7.89
CA GLY A 127 -4.22 -3.01 9.14
C GLY A 127 -3.36 -1.85 9.63
N SER A 128 -3.12 -1.76 10.93
CA SER A 128 -2.23 -0.76 11.52
C SER A 128 -0.80 -0.92 11.01
N ALA A 129 -0.20 0.17 10.55
CA ALA A 129 1.14 0.15 9.95
C ALA A 129 1.80 1.52 9.99
N THR A 130 3.11 1.57 9.92
CA THR A 130 3.89 2.78 9.64
C THR A 130 4.40 2.71 8.21
N VAL A 131 4.18 3.76 7.44
CA VAL A 131 4.60 3.84 6.03
C VAL A 131 5.40 5.11 5.79
N GLU A 132 6.38 5.00 4.90
CA GLU A 132 7.14 6.11 4.38
C GLU A 132 6.93 6.20 2.87
N ILE A 133 6.81 7.42 2.34
CA ILE A 133 6.74 7.66 0.89
C ILE A 133 8.12 8.10 0.44
N VAL A 134 8.68 7.36 -0.52
CA VAL A 134 10.02 7.61 -1.04
C VAL A 134 10.03 7.64 -2.57
N ASP A 135 10.95 8.38 -3.14
CA ASP A 135 11.32 8.23 -4.54
C ASP A 135 12.38 7.12 -4.62
N ASN A 136 11.99 5.98 -5.19
CA ASN A 136 12.87 4.83 -5.44
C ASN A 136 13.23 4.69 -6.92
N SER A 137 13.23 5.81 -7.65
CA SER A 137 13.56 5.86 -9.07
C SER A 137 14.93 5.26 -9.35
N LYS A 138 15.00 4.39 -10.35
CA LYS A 138 16.25 3.83 -10.87
C LYS A 138 16.49 4.37 -12.27
N ARG A 139 17.75 4.65 -12.60
CA ARG A 139 18.16 5.11 -13.93
C ARG A 139 18.86 3.99 -14.67
N PHE A 140 18.46 3.79 -15.94
CA PHE A 140 19.03 2.80 -16.83
C PHE A 140 19.62 3.51 -18.05
N ALA A 141 20.80 3.08 -18.48
CA ALA A 141 21.54 3.74 -19.57
C ALA A 141 20.83 3.62 -20.94
N ASP A 142 19.99 2.62 -21.09
CA ASP A 142 19.21 2.30 -22.29
C ASP A 142 17.77 2.84 -22.26
N VAL A 143 17.42 3.68 -21.27
CA VAL A 143 16.11 4.34 -21.14
C VAL A 143 16.32 5.81 -20.90
N ALA A 144 16.06 6.63 -21.91
CA ALA A 144 16.11 8.09 -21.79
C ALA A 144 14.80 8.61 -21.17
N ASP A 145 14.86 9.77 -20.49
CA ASP A 145 13.67 10.40 -19.87
C ASP A 145 12.58 10.74 -20.93
N THR A 146 12.95 10.83 -22.22
CA THR A 146 12.02 11.06 -23.33
C THR A 146 11.49 9.81 -24.00
N ASP A 147 11.93 8.64 -23.58
CA ASP A 147 11.48 7.37 -24.15
C ASP A 147 10.03 7.07 -23.78
N TRP A 148 9.30 6.44 -24.69
CA TRP A 148 7.91 6.04 -24.47
C TRP A 148 7.73 5.11 -23.25
N SER A 149 8.76 4.42 -22.85
CA SER A 149 8.77 3.46 -21.76
C SER A 149 9.26 4.05 -20.43
N SER A 150 9.72 5.31 -20.42
CA SER A 150 10.38 5.94 -19.27
C SER A 150 9.55 5.81 -17.98
N ASP A 151 8.30 6.26 -17.98
CA ASP A 151 7.42 6.22 -16.82
C ASP A 151 7.10 4.79 -16.38
N ALA A 152 6.87 3.88 -17.34
CA ALA A 152 6.60 2.48 -17.05
C ALA A 152 7.81 1.77 -16.44
N VAL A 153 9.03 2.09 -16.92
CA VAL A 153 10.29 1.56 -16.37
C VAL A 153 10.55 2.12 -14.99
N ALA A 154 10.34 3.43 -14.79
CA ALA A 154 10.48 4.07 -13.49
C ALA A 154 9.53 3.41 -12.47
N PHE A 155 8.26 3.24 -12.81
CA PHE A 155 7.27 2.55 -11.96
C PHE A 155 7.69 1.10 -11.66
N ALA A 156 7.95 0.31 -12.69
CA ALA A 156 8.23 -1.12 -12.55
C ALA A 156 9.49 -1.40 -11.71
N SER A 157 10.52 -0.56 -11.87
CA SER A 157 11.76 -0.69 -11.12
C SER A 157 11.66 -0.17 -9.68
N ALA A 158 10.96 0.95 -9.46
CA ALA A 158 10.74 1.51 -8.13
C ALA A 158 9.92 0.57 -7.24
N HIS A 159 8.90 -0.07 -7.81
CA HIS A 159 8.04 -1.05 -7.12
C HIS A 159 8.63 -2.46 -7.05
N GLU A 160 9.90 -2.64 -7.47
CA GLU A 160 10.59 -3.94 -7.47
C GLU A 160 9.85 -5.05 -8.22
N LEU A 161 9.10 -4.68 -9.27
CA LEU A 161 8.43 -5.62 -10.16
C LEU A 161 9.40 -6.18 -11.19
N PHE A 162 10.28 -5.30 -11.69
CA PHE A 162 11.38 -5.63 -12.59
C PHE A 162 12.66 -4.96 -12.14
N SER A 163 13.77 -5.68 -12.19
CA SER A 163 15.09 -5.15 -11.82
C SER A 163 15.97 -4.78 -13.03
N GLY A 164 15.44 -4.89 -14.25
CA GLY A 164 16.23 -4.78 -15.47
C GLY A 164 16.95 -6.07 -15.84
N THR A 165 17.69 -6.05 -16.95
CA THR A 165 18.51 -7.18 -17.44
C THR A 165 19.94 -7.13 -16.92
N SER A 166 20.37 -5.96 -16.40
CA SER A 166 21.60 -5.73 -15.65
C SER A 166 21.42 -4.58 -14.66
N GLU A 167 22.44 -4.25 -13.90
CA GLU A 167 22.43 -3.10 -12.98
C GLU A 167 22.21 -1.75 -13.70
N THR A 168 22.59 -1.65 -14.97
CA THR A 168 22.56 -0.42 -15.76
C THR A 168 21.65 -0.45 -16.98
N THR A 169 21.05 -1.60 -17.30
CA THR A 169 20.19 -1.77 -18.48
C THR A 169 18.86 -2.40 -18.11
N PHE A 170 17.77 -1.86 -18.64
CA PHE A 170 16.42 -2.39 -18.44
C PHE A 170 15.96 -3.30 -19.57
N SER A 171 16.34 -2.97 -20.82
CA SER A 171 15.98 -3.65 -22.07
C SER A 171 14.46 -3.62 -22.36
N PRO A 172 13.84 -2.42 -22.46
CA PRO A 172 12.38 -2.28 -22.58
C PRO A 172 11.80 -2.91 -23.85
N ASN A 173 12.61 -3.11 -24.88
CA ASN A 173 12.21 -3.71 -26.15
C ASN A 173 12.39 -5.23 -26.19
N GLN A 174 12.89 -5.85 -25.12
CA GLN A 174 13.06 -7.30 -25.05
C GLN A 174 11.71 -7.97 -24.79
N SER A 175 11.45 -9.07 -25.52
CA SER A 175 10.26 -9.88 -25.31
C SER A 175 10.24 -10.50 -23.92
N MET A 176 9.14 -10.34 -23.21
CA MET A 176 8.95 -10.96 -21.90
C MET A 176 8.62 -12.45 -22.05
N SER A 177 9.31 -13.30 -21.30
CA SER A 177 9.00 -14.72 -21.24
C SER A 177 7.83 -15.00 -20.30
N ARG A 178 7.19 -16.17 -20.43
CA ARG A 178 6.13 -16.61 -19.49
C ARG A 178 6.64 -16.72 -18.06
N GLY A 179 7.91 -17.14 -17.89
CA GLY A 179 8.55 -17.21 -16.57
C GLY A 179 8.70 -15.82 -15.93
N MET A 180 9.12 -14.81 -16.71
CA MET A 180 9.21 -13.43 -16.21
C MET A 180 7.84 -12.90 -15.76
N LEU A 181 6.78 -13.13 -16.55
CA LEU A 181 5.43 -12.75 -16.16
C LEU A 181 5.00 -13.42 -14.84
N ALA A 182 5.22 -14.72 -14.71
CA ALA A 182 4.90 -15.45 -13.48
C ALA A 182 5.66 -14.89 -12.27
N THR A 183 6.94 -14.54 -12.43
CA THR A 183 7.75 -13.92 -11.38
C THR A 183 7.20 -12.56 -10.94
N VAL A 184 6.75 -11.74 -11.90
CA VAL A 184 6.13 -10.43 -11.58
C VAL A 184 4.85 -10.61 -10.79
N LEU A 185 3.96 -11.50 -11.25
CA LEU A 185 2.70 -11.78 -10.55
C LEU A 185 2.94 -12.33 -9.13
N TYR A 186 3.91 -13.22 -8.97
CA TYR A 186 4.32 -13.74 -7.68
C TYR A 186 4.88 -12.63 -6.76
N SER A 187 5.67 -11.70 -7.32
CA SER A 187 6.18 -10.55 -6.57
C SER A 187 5.08 -9.57 -6.16
N LEU A 188 4.08 -9.34 -7.02
CA LEU A 188 2.91 -8.50 -6.70
C LEU A 188 2.08 -9.07 -5.54
N GLU A 189 2.00 -10.41 -5.42
CA GLU A 189 1.31 -11.06 -4.31
C GLU A 189 2.17 -11.17 -3.03
N GLY A 190 3.31 -10.46 -2.96
CA GLY A 190 4.16 -10.43 -1.76
C GLY A 190 4.99 -11.69 -1.57
N ARG A 191 5.23 -12.47 -2.65
CA ARG A 191 6.01 -13.71 -2.63
C ARG A 191 5.53 -14.69 -1.55
N PRO A 192 4.24 -15.08 -1.56
CA PRO A 192 3.70 -15.96 -0.55
C PRO A 192 4.49 -17.28 -0.49
N ASP A 193 4.78 -17.75 0.72
CA ASP A 193 5.40 -19.06 0.92
C ASP A 193 4.49 -20.15 0.32
N GLN A 194 4.93 -20.71 -0.82
CA GLN A 194 4.26 -21.81 -1.49
C GLN A 194 5.09 -23.08 -1.30
N THR A 195 4.63 -23.99 -0.48
CA THR A 195 5.02 -25.41 -0.54
C THR A 195 4.28 -26.02 -1.73
N LEU A 196 4.78 -25.77 -2.95
CA LEU A 196 4.32 -26.48 -4.13
C LEU A 196 4.84 -27.91 -4.07
N THR A 197 3.97 -28.83 -3.66
CA THR A 197 4.15 -30.25 -3.99
C THR A 197 3.87 -30.35 -5.50
N LEU A 198 4.90 -30.25 -6.33
CA LEU A 198 4.75 -30.53 -7.74
C LEU A 198 4.36 -32.00 -7.88
N PRO A 199 3.28 -32.33 -8.60
CA PRO A 199 3.05 -33.72 -8.98
C PRO A 199 4.25 -34.21 -9.77
N ASP A 200 4.72 -35.43 -9.50
CA ASP A 200 5.78 -36.06 -10.27
C ASP A 200 5.42 -35.98 -11.77
N LEU A 201 6.13 -35.12 -12.49
CA LEU A 201 6.10 -35.11 -13.94
C LEU A 201 6.95 -36.31 -14.40
N THR A 202 6.36 -37.50 -14.35
CA THR A 202 6.91 -38.63 -15.04
C THR A 202 6.62 -38.46 -16.54
N ASP A 203 7.66 -38.28 -17.34
CA ASP A 203 7.62 -38.36 -18.80
C ASP A 203 7.04 -39.70 -19.30
#